data_e551c47cb0329a47716644e9e8f5c375
#
_entry.id   e551c47cb0329a47716644e9e8f5c375
#
_cell.length_a   1.000
_cell.length_b   1.000
_cell.length_c   1.000
_cell.angle_alpha   90.00
_cell.angle_beta   90.00
_cell.angle_gamma   90.00
#
_symmetry.space_group_name_H-M   'P 1'
#
loop_
_entity.id
_entity.type
_entity.pdbx_description
1 polymer ?
#
loop_
_entity_poly.entity_id
_entity_poly.type
_entity_poly.pdbx_seq_one_letter_code
_entity_poly.pdbx_strand_id
1 'polypeptide(L)'
;MDHERLMRLRELSPEDRLGMLKKPSDYLALAEWKSSGVKFTASSGRLEAVYYSALHKLMDCIVPADSGEAPVLHEGGVYPGCWLESTGTISAELLSRFLPGVAGSTFSLFAEHQREDGLLPYKVTQAGPAFRQIQMVTPLARSVWNHYEQQGGNQAFLRRMYEAMGRFDTWLSLHRNTRGSGCVEAFCTFDTGHDLSPRFWHVPDTAHMEDAAQCDPDSPILPFLAPDLTANVYCQRLYLAKIAEELGEDGCVWLAKAAASRASLFQSCFDEEDHFFYDRDRTGRFVRVQSDVLLRVLACEVGDREFFDVMLRRYLLNTRKFFAKYPFTSLAMDDPRFDPFSSYNSWGGASNFLSLIRAPHAFEHHGRYVELTWVIQPILGALSRMSRFGQCLSPWTGEEGYTETYSPAILCLLDYVERLCGILPVAGGELWFTGLLPYPMDNGEAAAEETEYARTVDGHAYELLTTRERAVICRNGEEYLSFPFGVRVVTDRAGRLLKLIGMSSRTIEGSIWYEGKQIAFAVKGNEQLAYNNGAMTSISDIGVIVPEYC
;
A
#
# COMPACT_ATOMS: atom_id res chain seq x y z
N MET A 1 3.87 36.51 -0.02
CA MET A 1 4.68 35.37 -0.46
C MET A 1 3.88 34.06 -0.36
N ASP A 2 3.50 33.58 0.83
CA ASP A 2 2.77 32.30 0.94
C ASP A 2 1.38 32.35 0.29
N HIS A 3 0.70 33.49 0.37
CA HIS A 3 -0.57 33.69 -0.30
C HIS A 3 -0.46 33.62 -1.84
N GLU A 4 0.58 34.18 -2.43
CA GLU A 4 0.81 34.15 -3.88
C GLU A 4 1.12 32.71 -4.36
N ARG A 5 1.85 31.93 -3.56
CA ARG A 5 2.14 30.50 -3.86
C ARG A 5 0.86 29.68 -3.87
N LEU A 6 0.02 29.84 -2.84
CA LEU A 6 -1.27 29.15 -2.77
C LEU A 6 -2.27 29.59 -3.85
N MET A 7 -2.14 30.80 -4.41
CA MET A 7 -2.99 31.25 -5.53
C MET A 7 -2.83 30.33 -6.75
N ARG A 8 -1.60 29.92 -7.07
CA ARG A 8 -1.34 28.96 -8.17
C ARG A 8 -2.10 27.64 -7.97
N LEU A 9 -2.09 27.08 -6.75
CA LEU A 9 -2.82 25.88 -6.41
C LEU A 9 -4.34 26.08 -6.52
N ARG A 10 -4.85 27.22 -6.03
CA ARG A 10 -6.28 27.56 -6.05
C ARG A 10 -6.82 27.72 -7.47
N GLU A 11 -6.07 28.41 -8.34
CA GLU A 11 -6.41 28.61 -9.75
C GLU A 11 -6.28 27.36 -10.60
N LEU A 12 -5.52 26.35 -10.14
CA LEU A 12 -5.32 25.13 -10.89
C LEU A 12 -6.62 24.36 -11.02
N SER A 13 -7.01 24.07 -12.28
CA SER A 13 -8.03 23.08 -12.61
C SER A 13 -7.36 21.78 -13.04
N PRO A 14 -7.62 20.63 -12.37
CA PRO A 14 -7.10 19.35 -12.81
C PRO A 14 -7.46 19.03 -14.27
N GLU A 15 -8.62 19.47 -14.76
CA GLU A 15 -9.07 19.26 -16.15
C GLU A 15 -8.11 19.85 -17.17
N ASP A 16 -7.56 21.05 -16.88
CA ASP A 16 -6.63 21.73 -17.79
C ASP A 16 -5.29 20.99 -17.91
N ARG A 17 -5.02 20.09 -16.98
CA ARG A 17 -3.80 19.27 -16.92
C ARG A 17 -3.99 17.86 -17.48
N LEU A 18 -5.22 17.40 -17.55
CA LEU A 18 -5.56 16.13 -18.16
C LEU A 18 -5.67 16.29 -19.68
N GLY A 19 -5.28 15.28 -20.42
CA GLY A 19 -5.52 15.19 -21.85
C GLY A 19 -7.01 15.03 -22.14
N MET A 20 -7.35 14.81 -23.43
CA MET A 20 -8.74 14.63 -23.84
C MET A 20 -9.34 13.37 -23.21
N LEU A 21 -10.36 13.54 -22.39
CA LEU A 21 -11.16 12.44 -21.85
C LEU A 21 -12.08 11.88 -22.94
N LYS A 22 -12.22 10.56 -23.01
CA LYS A 22 -12.86 9.86 -24.14
C LYS A 22 -14.07 9.04 -23.71
N LYS A 23 -14.06 8.48 -22.50
CA LYS A 23 -15.07 7.53 -22.02
C LYS A 23 -16.03 8.19 -21.03
N PRO A 24 -17.30 7.77 -20.95
CA PRO A 24 -18.21 8.22 -19.90
C PRO A 24 -17.65 8.00 -18.48
N SER A 25 -16.94 6.88 -18.25
CA SER A 25 -16.27 6.59 -16.98
C SER A 25 -15.19 7.60 -16.61
N ASP A 26 -14.51 8.21 -17.60
CA ASP A 26 -13.50 9.26 -17.34
C ASP A 26 -14.13 10.49 -16.69
N TYR A 27 -15.32 10.88 -17.14
CA TYR A 27 -16.04 12.03 -16.58
C TYR A 27 -16.59 11.76 -15.18
N LEU A 28 -17.04 10.52 -14.91
CA LEU A 28 -17.45 10.10 -13.56
C LEU A 28 -16.26 10.13 -12.61
N ALA A 29 -15.14 9.54 -13.00
CA ALA A 29 -13.91 9.54 -12.21
C ALA A 29 -13.39 10.98 -11.98
N LEU A 30 -13.43 11.84 -13.00
CA LEU A 30 -13.05 13.25 -12.83
C LEU A 30 -13.97 13.98 -11.86
N ALA A 31 -15.27 13.72 -11.88
CA ALA A 31 -16.21 14.32 -10.94
C ALA A 31 -15.90 13.92 -9.48
N GLU A 32 -15.59 12.63 -9.24
CA GLU A 32 -15.14 12.16 -7.92
C GLU A 32 -13.81 12.80 -7.51
N TRP A 33 -12.82 12.84 -8.42
CA TRP A 33 -11.54 13.50 -8.17
C TRP A 33 -11.73 14.95 -7.75
N LYS A 34 -12.57 15.71 -8.45
CA LYS A 34 -12.91 17.09 -8.10
C LYS A 34 -13.56 17.18 -6.72
N SER A 35 -14.44 16.24 -6.40
CA SER A 35 -15.09 16.18 -5.08
C SER A 35 -14.09 15.93 -3.95
N SER A 36 -13.01 15.17 -4.20
CA SER A 36 -11.93 14.99 -3.22
C SER A 36 -11.14 16.26 -2.93
N GLY A 37 -11.26 17.29 -3.80
CA GLY A 37 -10.51 18.55 -3.72
C GLY A 37 -9.01 18.41 -3.93
N VAL A 38 -8.53 17.22 -4.35
CA VAL A 38 -7.09 16.96 -4.50
C VAL A 38 -6.51 17.75 -5.67
N LYS A 39 -5.53 18.59 -5.34
CA LYS A 39 -4.67 19.31 -6.27
C LYS A 39 -3.23 19.23 -5.77
N PHE A 40 -2.30 19.22 -6.70
CA PHE A 40 -0.87 19.19 -6.41
C PHE A 40 -0.12 20.13 -7.33
N THR A 41 0.76 20.95 -6.77
CA THR A 41 1.72 21.76 -7.51
C THR A 41 3.10 21.62 -6.88
N ALA A 42 4.14 21.84 -7.68
CA ALA A 42 5.51 21.79 -7.24
C ALA A 42 6.37 22.80 -8.00
N SER A 43 7.42 23.32 -7.38
CA SER A 43 8.42 24.14 -8.07
C SER A 43 9.14 23.36 -9.18
N SER A 44 9.15 22.02 -9.09
CA SER A 44 9.58 21.13 -10.17
C SER A 44 8.44 20.90 -11.15
N GLY A 45 8.44 21.61 -12.28
CA GLY A 45 7.44 21.42 -13.34
C GLY A 45 7.40 19.98 -13.88
N ARG A 46 8.51 19.23 -13.79
CA ARG A 46 8.55 17.83 -14.18
C ARG A 46 7.74 16.93 -13.25
N LEU A 47 7.88 17.08 -11.93
CA LEU A 47 7.14 16.29 -10.95
C LEU A 47 5.64 16.57 -11.07
N GLU A 48 5.25 17.83 -11.20
CA GLU A 48 3.85 18.24 -11.43
C GLU A 48 3.29 17.64 -12.74
N ALA A 49 4.05 17.71 -13.84
CA ALA A 49 3.62 17.17 -15.12
C ALA A 49 3.43 15.64 -15.07
N VAL A 50 4.33 14.92 -14.40
CA VAL A 50 4.22 13.46 -14.24
C VAL A 50 3.04 13.10 -13.34
N TYR A 51 2.76 13.87 -12.27
CA TYR A 51 1.60 13.64 -11.41
C TYR A 51 0.29 13.66 -12.20
N TYR A 52 0.08 14.67 -13.06
CA TYR A 52 -1.14 14.77 -13.87
C TYR A 52 -1.14 13.80 -15.06
N SER A 53 0.03 13.43 -15.61
CA SER A 53 0.13 12.34 -16.59
C SER A 53 -0.25 10.99 -15.96
N ALA A 54 0.15 10.74 -14.73
CA ALA A 54 -0.26 9.56 -13.97
C ALA A 54 -1.78 9.54 -13.75
N LEU A 55 -2.35 10.66 -13.33
CA LEU A 55 -3.81 10.78 -13.16
C LEU A 55 -4.56 10.52 -14.47
N HIS A 56 -4.08 11.06 -15.59
CA HIS A 56 -4.67 10.78 -16.91
C HIS A 56 -4.64 9.28 -17.24
N LYS A 57 -3.51 8.62 -17.04
CA LYS A 57 -3.37 7.16 -17.25
C LYS A 57 -4.21 6.33 -16.27
N LEU A 58 -4.42 6.82 -15.04
CA LEU A 58 -5.34 6.19 -14.11
C LEU A 58 -6.78 6.18 -14.67
N MET A 59 -7.22 7.27 -15.31
CA MET A 59 -8.53 7.30 -15.98
C MET A 59 -8.64 6.23 -17.08
N ASP A 60 -7.54 5.92 -17.78
CA ASP A 60 -7.52 4.82 -18.77
C ASP A 60 -7.77 3.44 -18.12
N CYS A 61 -7.36 3.26 -16.85
CA CYS A 61 -7.61 2.03 -16.09
C CYS A 61 -9.02 1.97 -15.47
N ILE A 62 -9.80 3.06 -15.49
CA ILE A 62 -11.17 3.08 -14.97
C ILE A 62 -12.13 2.80 -16.12
N VAL A 63 -12.87 1.70 -15.98
CA VAL A 63 -13.77 1.22 -17.03
C VAL A 63 -15.15 0.93 -16.46
N PRO A 64 -16.22 0.97 -17.29
CA PRO A 64 -17.53 0.52 -16.85
C PRO A 64 -17.49 -0.95 -16.42
N ALA A 65 -18.18 -1.30 -15.32
CA ALA A 65 -18.42 -2.70 -14.97
C ALA A 65 -19.33 -3.35 -16.03
N ASP A 66 -19.26 -4.67 -16.18
CA ASP A 66 -20.09 -5.41 -17.14
C ASP A 66 -21.59 -5.27 -16.86
N SER A 67 -21.98 -5.05 -15.59
CA SER A 67 -23.34 -4.70 -15.19
C SER A 67 -23.81 -3.31 -15.65
N GLY A 68 -22.90 -2.47 -16.16
CA GLY A 68 -23.18 -1.15 -16.72
C GLY A 68 -23.48 -0.04 -15.70
N GLU A 69 -23.45 -0.31 -14.40
CA GLU A 69 -23.91 0.63 -13.37
C GLU A 69 -22.83 1.52 -12.79
N ALA A 70 -21.63 1.01 -12.53
CA ALA A 70 -20.57 1.82 -11.94
C ALA A 70 -19.19 1.48 -12.51
N PRO A 71 -18.28 2.45 -12.63
CA PRO A 71 -16.92 2.18 -13.08
C PRO A 71 -16.12 1.42 -12.02
N VAL A 72 -15.19 0.58 -12.48
CA VAL A 72 -14.28 -0.21 -11.67
C VAL A 72 -12.83 0.02 -12.11
N LEU A 73 -11.88 -0.25 -11.21
CA LEU A 73 -10.46 -0.14 -11.48
C LEU A 73 -9.94 -1.42 -12.13
N HIS A 74 -9.31 -1.32 -13.29
CA HIS A 74 -8.54 -2.39 -13.91
C HIS A 74 -7.05 -2.32 -13.54
N GLU A 75 -6.37 -3.45 -13.61
CA GLU A 75 -4.92 -3.55 -13.38
C GLU A 75 -4.13 -2.70 -14.38
N GLY A 76 -4.51 -2.78 -15.65
CA GLY A 76 -3.85 -2.06 -16.73
C GLY A 76 -2.74 -2.85 -17.42
N GLY A 77 -2.18 -2.27 -18.49
CA GLY A 77 -1.12 -2.87 -19.26
C GLY A 77 -1.50 -4.21 -19.87
N VAL A 78 -0.66 -5.20 -19.66
CA VAL A 78 -0.86 -6.58 -20.14
C VAL A 78 -1.82 -7.41 -19.29
N TYR A 79 -2.35 -6.82 -18.19
CA TYR A 79 -3.24 -7.49 -17.25
C TYR A 79 -4.69 -7.02 -17.41
N PRO A 80 -5.49 -7.64 -18.28
CA PRO A 80 -6.88 -7.23 -18.47
C PRO A 80 -7.72 -7.54 -17.22
N GLY A 81 -8.60 -6.60 -16.87
CA GLY A 81 -9.58 -6.76 -15.81
C GLY A 81 -9.12 -6.35 -14.41
N CYS A 82 -9.96 -6.67 -13.43
CA CYS A 82 -9.71 -6.50 -12.01
C CYS A 82 -9.08 -7.76 -11.46
N TRP A 83 -7.97 -7.63 -10.74
CA TRP A 83 -7.26 -8.76 -10.11
C TRP A 83 -7.39 -8.66 -8.59
N LEU A 84 -7.73 -9.77 -7.94
CA LEU A 84 -7.90 -9.80 -6.48
C LEU A 84 -6.62 -9.43 -5.75
N GLU A 85 -5.47 -9.78 -6.31
CA GLU A 85 -4.14 -9.50 -5.74
C GLU A 85 -3.89 -8.01 -5.50
N SER A 86 -4.32 -7.15 -6.42
CA SER A 86 -3.95 -5.73 -6.45
C SER A 86 -5.17 -4.83 -6.57
N THR A 87 -5.82 -4.79 -7.73
CA THR A 87 -6.93 -3.85 -7.99
C THR A 87 -8.10 -4.07 -7.06
N GLY A 88 -8.45 -5.33 -6.75
CA GLY A 88 -9.54 -5.68 -5.85
C GLY A 88 -9.23 -5.51 -4.36
N THR A 89 -8.03 -5.11 -4.00
CA THR A 89 -7.59 -4.95 -2.61
C THR A 89 -6.81 -3.66 -2.41
N ILE A 90 -5.47 -3.72 -2.36
CA ILE A 90 -4.62 -2.59 -1.97
C ILE A 90 -4.74 -1.39 -2.92
N SER A 91 -4.90 -1.61 -4.22
CA SER A 91 -5.08 -0.50 -5.17
C SER A 91 -6.43 0.19 -4.96
N ALA A 92 -7.52 -0.56 -4.74
CA ALA A 92 -8.82 0.01 -4.39
C ALA A 92 -8.79 0.73 -3.04
N GLU A 93 -8.04 0.21 -2.05
CA GLU A 93 -7.81 0.89 -0.77
C GLU A 93 -7.15 2.26 -0.97
N LEU A 94 -6.07 2.33 -1.75
CA LEU A 94 -5.40 3.59 -2.08
C LEU A 94 -6.33 4.54 -2.85
N LEU A 95 -7.07 3.99 -3.83
CA LEU A 95 -8.00 4.73 -4.66
C LEU A 95 -9.16 5.35 -3.85
N SER A 96 -9.56 4.73 -2.74
CA SER A 96 -10.64 5.20 -1.86
C SER A 96 -10.46 6.64 -1.40
N ARG A 97 -9.23 7.13 -1.33
CA ARG A 97 -8.91 8.49 -0.94
C ARG A 97 -9.16 9.53 -2.04
N PHE A 98 -9.28 9.07 -3.27
CA PHE A 98 -9.38 9.91 -4.47
C PHE A 98 -10.70 9.69 -5.21
N LEU A 99 -11.09 8.44 -5.39
CA LEU A 99 -12.25 7.99 -6.18
C LEU A 99 -13.02 6.92 -5.40
N PRO A 100 -13.70 7.32 -4.31
CA PRO A 100 -14.34 6.35 -3.40
C PRO A 100 -15.43 5.51 -4.04
N GLY A 101 -16.21 6.06 -4.97
CA GLY A 101 -17.24 5.31 -5.68
C GLY A 101 -16.66 4.20 -6.55
N VAL A 102 -15.60 4.52 -7.33
CA VAL A 102 -14.87 3.53 -8.13
C VAL A 102 -14.25 2.44 -7.25
N ALA A 103 -13.65 2.83 -6.11
CA ALA A 103 -13.07 1.89 -5.16
C ALA A 103 -14.13 0.95 -4.58
N GLY A 104 -15.25 1.47 -4.11
CA GLY A 104 -16.37 0.69 -3.56
C GLY A 104 -16.96 -0.28 -4.58
N SER A 105 -17.11 0.13 -5.84
CA SER A 105 -17.57 -0.74 -6.94
C SER A 105 -16.55 -1.84 -7.23
N THR A 106 -15.25 -1.51 -7.19
CA THR A 106 -14.18 -2.49 -7.41
C THR A 106 -14.16 -3.56 -6.31
N PHE A 107 -14.32 -3.21 -5.04
CA PHE A 107 -14.48 -4.21 -3.96
C PHE A 107 -15.73 -5.06 -4.16
N SER A 108 -16.86 -4.43 -4.47
CA SER A 108 -18.14 -5.09 -4.63
C SER A 108 -18.16 -6.12 -5.76
N LEU A 109 -17.42 -5.85 -6.85
CA LEU A 109 -17.31 -6.72 -8.01
C LEU A 109 -16.92 -8.16 -7.64
N PHE A 110 -15.98 -8.33 -6.72
CA PHE A 110 -15.54 -9.66 -6.30
C PHE A 110 -16.61 -10.41 -5.48
N ALA A 111 -17.33 -9.70 -4.62
CA ALA A 111 -18.43 -10.28 -3.85
C ALA A 111 -19.62 -10.65 -4.74
N GLU A 112 -19.91 -9.86 -5.78
CA GLU A 112 -20.98 -10.11 -6.75
C GLU A 112 -20.72 -11.34 -7.60
N HIS A 113 -19.46 -11.60 -7.93
CA HIS A 113 -19.04 -12.76 -8.71
C HIS A 113 -18.54 -13.94 -7.87
N GLN A 114 -18.79 -13.93 -6.56
CA GLN A 114 -18.40 -15.03 -5.69
C GLN A 114 -19.14 -16.32 -6.06
N ARG A 115 -18.41 -17.42 -6.15
CA ARG A 115 -18.98 -18.75 -6.41
C ARG A 115 -19.82 -19.23 -5.24
N GLU A 116 -20.79 -20.11 -5.48
CA GLU A 116 -21.74 -20.62 -4.47
C GLU A 116 -21.02 -21.29 -3.28
N ASP A 117 -19.90 -21.97 -3.52
CA ASP A 117 -19.10 -22.61 -2.48
C ASP A 117 -18.24 -21.64 -1.67
N GLY A 118 -18.21 -20.35 -2.03
CA GLY A 118 -17.52 -19.30 -1.31
C GLY A 118 -16.19 -18.84 -1.92
N LEU A 119 -15.71 -19.47 -2.99
CA LEU A 119 -14.48 -19.02 -3.67
C LEU A 119 -14.70 -17.66 -4.34
N LEU A 120 -13.86 -16.68 -4.03
CA LEU A 120 -13.78 -15.42 -4.78
C LEU A 120 -13.02 -15.63 -6.10
N PRO A 121 -13.42 -14.94 -7.19
CA PRO A 121 -12.64 -14.98 -8.41
C PRO A 121 -11.26 -14.35 -8.19
N TYR A 122 -10.20 -14.92 -8.75
CA TYR A 122 -8.90 -14.28 -8.69
C TYR A 122 -8.79 -13.08 -9.63
N LYS A 123 -9.61 -13.05 -10.68
CA LYS A 123 -9.81 -11.88 -11.54
C LYS A 123 -11.23 -11.86 -12.13
N VAL A 124 -11.67 -10.66 -12.48
CA VAL A 124 -12.90 -10.42 -13.24
C VAL A 124 -12.52 -9.60 -14.48
N THR A 125 -12.92 -10.07 -15.66
CA THR A 125 -12.69 -9.42 -16.95
C THR A 125 -14.01 -9.27 -17.69
N GLN A 126 -14.03 -8.63 -18.84
CA GLN A 126 -15.22 -8.59 -19.73
C GLN A 126 -15.71 -9.99 -20.16
N ALA A 127 -14.86 -11.01 -20.10
CA ALA A 127 -15.25 -12.39 -20.35
C ALA A 127 -15.87 -13.09 -19.11
N GLY A 128 -15.99 -12.36 -17.99
CA GLY A 128 -16.51 -12.84 -16.72
C GLY A 128 -15.42 -13.20 -15.69
N PRO A 129 -15.84 -13.79 -14.56
CA PRO A 129 -14.94 -14.16 -13.45
C PRO A 129 -14.13 -15.43 -13.77
N ALA A 130 -12.92 -15.51 -13.19
CA ALA A 130 -12.03 -16.67 -13.30
C ALA A 130 -11.62 -17.19 -11.92
N PHE A 131 -11.51 -18.53 -11.77
CA PHE A 131 -11.37 -19.22 -10.48
C PHE A 131 -10.22 -20.24 -10.44
N ARG A 132 -9.25 -20.16 -11.36
CA ARG A 132 -8.15 -21.13 -11.46
C ARG A 132 -7.15 -21.09 -10.32
N GLN A 133 -7.10 -19.99 -9.61
CA GLN A 133 -6.13 -19.66 -8.58
C GLN A 133 -6.82 -18.96 -7.41
N ILE A 134 -6.15 -18.86 -6.27
CA ILE A 134 -6.70 -18.14 -5.12
C ILE A 134 -6.22 -16.70 -4.99
N GLN A 135 -4.99 -16.41 -5.39
CA GLN A 135 -4.34 -15.08 -5.31
C GLN A 135 -4.66 -14.25 -4.06
N MET A 136 -4.73 -14.91 -2.91
CA MET A 136 -4.95 -14.25 -1.63
C MET A 136 -3.64 -13.61 -1.14
N VAL A 137 -3.17 -12.60 -1.81
CA VAL A 137 -1.88 -11.95 -1.54
C VAL A 137 -1.98 -10.58 -0.89
N THR A 138 -3.20 -10.17 -0.53
CA THR A 138 -3.47 -8.98 0.30
C THR A 138 -4.67 -9.24 1.21
N PRO A 139 -4.71 -8.65 2.41
CA PRO A 139 -5.82 -8.85 3.34
C PRO A 139 -7.02 -7.99 2.92
N LEU A 140 -7.94 -8.58 2.14
CA LEU A 140 -9.12 -7.90 1.61
C LEU A 140 -9.94 -7.20 2.71
N ALA A 141 -10.11 -7.85 3.88
CA ALA A 141 -10.89 -7.28 4.97
C ALA A 141 -10.27 -5.98 5.53
N ARG A 142 -8.93 -5.85 5.53
CA ARG A 142 -8.28 -4.59 5.92
C ARG A 142 -8.59 -3.49 4.92
N SER A 143 -8.46 -3.78 3.64
CA SER A 143 -8.73 -2.80 2.58
C SER A 143 -10.19 -2.34 2.58
N VAL A 144 -11.12 -3.27 2.79
CA VAL A 144 -12.55 -2.99 2.94
C VAL A 144 -12.83 -2.15 4.19
N TRP A 145 -12.20 -2.48 5.32
CA TRP A 145 -12.33 -1.71 6.57
C TRP A 145 -11.83 -0.27 6.40
N ASN A 146 -10.64 -0.09 5.82
CA ASN A 146 -10.07 1.24 5.60
C ASN A 146 -10.93 2.07 4.65
N HIS A 147 -11.49 1.47 3.59
CA HIS A 147 -12.47 2.13 2.73
C HIS A 147 -13.72 2.55 3.50
N TYR A 148 -14.30 1.65 4.29
CA TYR A 148 -15.49 1.91 5.10
C TYR A 148 -15.31 3.10 6.05
N GLU A 149 -14.21 3.13 6.80
CA GLU A 149 -13.93 4.23 7.74
C GLU A 149 -13.72 5.57 7.02
N GLN A 150 -13.07 5.54 5.86
CA GLN A 150 -12.82 6.76 5.07
C GLN A 150 -14.10 7.35 4.48
N GLN A 151 -15.09 6.50 4.16
CA GLN A 151 -16.31 6.91 3.47
C GLN A 151 -17.52 7.19 4.38
N GLY A 152 -17.33 7.25 5.67
CA GLY A 152 -18.38 7.63 6.61
C GLY A 152 -19.42 6.55 6.89
N GLY A 153 -19.08 5.27 6.70
CA GLY A 153 -19.79 4.18 7.35
C GLY A 153 -21.01 3.60 6.60
N ASN A 154 -20.87 3.16 5.36
CA ASN A 154 -21.92 2.42 4.66
C ASN A 154 -22.03 0.97 5.21
N GLN A 155 -22.89 0.76 6.19
CA GLN A 155 -23.06 -0.56 6.83
C GLN A 155 -23.61 -1.64 5.88
N ALA A 156 -24.41 -1.29 4.88
CA ALA A 156 -24.92 -2.27 3.92
C ALA A 156 -23.78 -2.81 3.03
N PHE A 157 -22.87 -1.94 2.60
CA PHE A 157 -21.64 -2.35 1.91
C PHE A 157 -20.78 -3.24 2.81
N LEU A 158 -20.53 -2.81 4.05
CA LEU A 158 -19.69 -3.52 5.00
C LEU A 158 -20.21 -4.94 5.27
N ARG A 159 -21.53 -5.08 5.51
CA ARG A 159 -22.18 -6.38 5.74
C ARG A 159 -22.04 -7.31 4.54
N ARG A 160 -22.29 -6.82 3.33
CA ARG A 160 -22.13 -7.62 2.10
C ARG A 160 -20.70 -8.13 1.94
N MET A 161 -19.72 -7.27 2.16
CA MET A 161 -18.31 -7.64 2.08
C MET A 161 -17.93 -8.62 3.21
N TYR A 162 -18.42 -8.41 4.43
CA TYR A 162 -18.20 -9.31 5.56
C TYR A 162 -18.67 -10.73 5.27
N GLU A 163 -19.89 -10.87 4.77
CA GLU A 163 -20.47 -12.17 4.40
C GLU A 163 -19.66 -12.85 3.30
N ALA A 164 -19.27 -12.11 2.27
CA ALA A 164 -18.46 -12.66 1.18
C ALA A 164 -17.08 -13.13 1.66
N MET A 165 -16.40 -12.32 2.46
CA MET A 165 -15.08 -12.65 3.00
C MET A 165 -15.15 -13.81 4.01
N GLY A 166 -16.21 -13.91 4.80
CA GLY A 166 -16.46 -15.04 5.72
C GLY A 166 -16.65 -16.35 4.99
N ARG A 167 -17.39 -16.35 3.88
CA ARG A 167 -17.54 -17.54 3.01
C ARG A 167 -16.22 -17.92 2.37
N PHE A 168 -15.41 -16.94 1.94
CA PHE A 168 -14.09 -17.20 1.37
C PHE A 168 -13.12 -17.77 2.41
N ASP A 169 -13.11 -17.28 3.66
CA ASP A 169 -12.33 -17.87 4.76
C ASP A 169 -12.71 -19.34 5.01
N THR A 170 -14.00 -19.64 4.94
CA THR A 170 -14.50 -21.03 5.06
C THR A 170 -13.99 -21.90 3.91
N TRP A 171 -14.08 -21.40 2.68
CA TRP A 171 -13.57 -22.10 1.50
C TRP A 171 -12.07 -22.39 1.61
N LEU A 172 -11.26 -21.40 2.00
CA LEU A 172 -9.81 -21.58 2.21
C LEU A 172 -9.52 -22.64 3.28
N SER A 173 -10.26 -22.61 4.38
CA SER A 173 -10.08 -23.57 5.48
C SER A 173 -10.40 -25.01 5.06
N LEU A 174 -11.38 -25.21 4.17
CA LEU A 174 -11.81 -26.52 3.67
C LEU A 174 -10.89 -27.04 2.55
N HIS A 175 -10.50 -26.17 1.62
CA HIS A 175 -9.86 -26.58 0.36
C HIS A 175 -8.36 -26.27 0.30
N ARG A 176 -7.84 -25.46 1.21
CA ARG A 176 -6.43 -25.03 1.24
C ARG A 176 -5.74 -25.28 2.59
N ASN A 177 -6.23 -26.29 3.33
CA ASN A 177 -5.62 -26.81 4.55
C ASN A 177 -5.77 -28.35 4.59
N THR A 178 -5.51 -29.01 3.48
CA THR A 178 -5.74 -30.45 3.29
C THR A 178 -4.86 -31.31 4.19
N ARG A 179 -3.71 -30.76 4.65
CA ARG A 179 -2.75 -31.43 5.54
C ARG A 179 -2.96 -31.10 7.02
N GLY A 180 -3.92 -30.24 7.33
CA GLY A 180 -4.22 -29.85 8.70
C GLY A 180 -3.12 -29.04 9.39
N SER A 181 -2.24 -28.38 8.64
CA SER A 181 -1.15 -27.57 9.19
C SER A 181 -1.63 -26.24 9.80
N GLY A 182 -2.84 -25.81 9.48
CA GLY A 182 -3.36 -24.48 9.81
C GLY A 182 -2.84 -23.35 8.93
N CYS A 183 -1.90 -23.65 8.03
CA CYS A 183 -1.43 -22.74 6.99
C CYS A 183 -2.28 -22.87 5.73
N VAL A 184 -2.28 -21.83 4.91
CA VAL A 184 -2.89 -21.87 3.58
C VAL A 184 -1.94 -22.54 2.60
N GLU A 185 -2.45 -23.56 1.92
CA GLU A 185 -1.73 -24.36 0.94
C GLU A 185 -1.86 -23.76 -0.46
N ALA A 186 -0.76 -23.80 -1.21
CA ALA A 186 -0.72 -23.45 -2.62
C ALA A 186 -0.45 -24.69 -3.48
N PHE A 187 -1.03 -24.74 -4.68
CA PHE A 187 -0.99 -25.86 -5.60
C PHE A 187 -0.41 -25.48 -6.97
N CYS A 188 -0.17 -24.23 -7.22
CA CYS A 188 0.50 -23.72 -8.43
C CYS A 188 1.25 -22.43 -8.14
N THR A 189 2.14 -22.05 -9.06
CA THR A 189 2.98 -20.85 -8.93
C THR A 189 2.13 -19.56 -8.85
N PHE A 190 0.95 -19.54 -9.47
CA PHE A 190 0.09 -18.36 -9.52
C PHE A 190 -0.77 -18.14 -8.28
N ASP A 191 -0.86 -19.10 -7.36
CA ASP A 191 -1.68 -18.96 -6.16
C ASP A 191 -1.23 -17.82 -5.25
N THR A 192 0.03 -17.40 -5.34
CA THR A 192 0.60 -16.32 -4.52
C THR A 192 0.70 -14.97 -5.23
N GLY A 193 0.48 -14.93 -6.55
CA GLY A 193 0.74 -13.75 -7.39
C GLY A 193 2.22 -13.41 -7.59
N HIS A 194 3.16 -14.23 -7.09
CA HIS A 194 4.60 -14.12 -7.33
C HIS A 194 5.04 -14.96 -8.55
N ASP A 195 4.28 -14.83 -9.61
CA ASP A 195 4.47 -15.59 -10.85
C ASP A 195 5.93 -15.59 -11.28
N LEU A 196 6.44 -16.78 -11.67
CA LEU A 196 7.80 -16.96 -12.17
C LEU A 196 8.94 -16.62 -11.17
N SER A 197 8.61 -16.29 -9.94
CA SER A 197 9.63 -16.10 -8.89
C SER A 197 10.52 -17.32 -8.73
N PRO A 198 11.82 -17.16 -8.42
CA PRO A 198 12.69 -18.27 -8.02
C PRO A 198 12.14 -19.17 -6.91
N ARG A 199 11.21 -18.66 -6.10
CA ARG A 199 10.46 -19.43 -5.10
C ARG A 199 9.76 -20.66 -5.71
N PHE A 200 9.33 -20.56 -6.98
CA PHE A 200 8.41 -21.50 -7.63
C PHE A 200 8.95 -22.15 -8.91
N TRP A 201 10.23 -22.02 -9.22
CA TRP A 201 10.79 -22.57 -10.47
C TRP A 201 10.57 -24.08 -10.68
N HIS A 202 10.29 -24.80 -9.60
CA HIS A 202 10.00 -26.23 -9.61
C HIS A 202 8.54 -26.57 -9.32
N VAL A 203 7.68 -25.54 -9.22
CA VAL A 203 6.24 -25.68 -8.99
C VAL A 203 5.51 -25.54 -10.34
N PRO A 204 4.48 -26.35 -10.61
CA PRO A 204 3.71 -26.21 -11.85
C PRO A 204 3.00 -24.85 -11.92
N ASP A 205 2.92 -24.30 -13.12
CA ASP A 205 2.27 -23.01 -13.39
C ASP A 205 0.76 -23.10 -13.58
N THR A 206 0.19 -24.29 -13.66
CA THR A 206 -1.24 -24.55 -13.75
C THR A 206 -1.77 -25.29 -12.53
N ALA A 207 -2.94 -24.88 -12.05
CA ALA A 207 -3.64 -25.54 -10.96
C ALA A 207 -4.38 -26.78 -11.49
N HIS A 208 -3.69 -27.91 -11.68
CA HIS A 208 -4.27 -29.25 -11.92
C HIS A 208 -5.69 -29.27 -12.49
N MET A 209 -5.88 -28.83 -13.72
CA MET A 209 -7.20 -28.71 -14.36
C MET A 209 -8.22 -27.84 -13.59
N GLU A 210 -7.70 -26.87 -12.84
CA GLU A 210 -8.50 -25.96 -11.96
C GLU A 210 -9.02 -26.63 -10.67
N ASP A 211 -8.65 -27.87 -10.43
CA ASP A 211 -9.04 -28.63 -9.24
C ASP A 211 -7.80 -29.13 -8.47
N ALA A 212 -7.53 -28.53 -7.31
CA ALA A 212 -6.43 -28.92 -6.44
C ALA A 212 -6.56 -30.40 -5.94
N ALA A 213 -7.75 -30.97 -5.93
CA ALA A 213 -7.97 -32.36 -5.57
C ALA A 213 -7.38 -33.35 -6.59
N GLN A 214 -7.10 -32.87 -7.81
CA GLN A 214 -6.43 -33.67 -8.85
C GLN A 214 -4.90 -33.60 -8.78
N CYS A 215 -4.36 -32.92 -7.78
CA CYS A 215 -2.93 -32.91 -7.52
C CYS A 215 -2.41 -34.33 -7.29
N ASP A 216 -1.26 -34.66 -7.90
CA ASP A 216 -0.60 -35.94 -7.68
C ASP A 216 -0.36 -36.16 -6.17
N PRO A 217 -0.98 -37.18 -5.56
CA PRO A 217 -0.83 -37.45 -4.14
C PRO A 217 0.61 -37.81 -3.74
N ASP A 218 1.44 -38.23 -4.68
CA ASP A 218 2.84 -38.59 -4.46
C ASP A 218 3.82 -37.45 -4.78
N SER A 219 3.33 -36.28 -5.17
CA SER A 219 4.17 -35.11 -5.42
C SER A 219 5.01 -34.75 -4.19
N PRO A 220 6.34 -34.65 -4.28
CA PRO A 220 7.18 -34.22 -3.17
C PRO A 220 7.08 -32.71 -2.88
N ILE A 221 6.48 -31.93 -3.77
CA ILE A 221 6.42 -30.47 -3.71
C ILE A 221 5.03 -30.00 -3.25
N LEU A 222 3.97 -30.54 -3.86
CA LEU A 222 2.60 -30.08 -3.70
C LEU A 222 1.79 -30.92 -2.70
N PRO A 223 0.93 -30.27 -1.91
CA PRO A 223 0.82 -28.82 -1.76
C PRO A 223 2.02 -28.24 -1.01
N PHE A 224 2.38 -26.98 -1.30
CA PHE A 224 3.38 -26.26 -0.53
C PHE A 224 2.73 -25.18 0.34
N LEU A 225 3.44 -24.76 1.39
CA LEU A 225 3.01 -23.68 2.27
C LEU A 225 3.72 -22.41 1.85
N ALA A 226 2.96 -21.36 1.54
CA ALA A 226 3.50 -20.04 1.24
C ALA A 226 3.20 -19.09 2.41
N PRO A 227 4.23 -18.45 3.00
CA PRO A 227 4.06 -17.63 4.21
C PRO A 227 3.16 -16.42 3.97
N ASP A 228 3.23 -15.81 2.79
CA ASP A 228 2.39 -14.66 2.43
C ASP A 228 0.91 -15.02 2.38
N LEU A 229 0.52 -16.19 1.88
CA LEU A 229 -0.88 -16.63 1.90
C LEU A 229 -1.44 -16.74 3.32
N THR A 230 -0.68 -17.37 4.21
CA THR A 230 -1.11 -17.54 5.61
C THR A 230 -1.12 -16.22 6.37
N ALA A 231 -0.13 -15.34 6.13
CA ALA A 231 -0.08 -14.01 6.72
C ALA A 231 -1.27 -13.14 6.27
N ASN A 232 -1.65 -13.22 4.99
CA ASN A 232 -2.82 -12.48 4.49
C ASN A 232 -4.12 -12.96 5.14
N VAL A 233 -4.30 -14.27 5.32
CA VAL A 233 -5.47 -14.83 6.02
C VAL A 233 -5.46 -14.43 7.50
N TYR A 234 -4.30 -14.43 8.15
CA TYR A 234 -4.15 -13.93 9.51
C TYR A 234 -4.67 -12.48 9.63
N CYS A 235 -4.14 -11.59 8.81
CA CYS A 235 -4.54 -10.17 8.82
C CYS A 235 -6.01 -10.00 8.43
N GLN A 236 -6.50 -10.75 7.44
CA GLN A 236 -7.92 -10.73 7.08
C GLN A 236 -8.82 -11.06 8.27
N ARG A 237 -8.47 -12.08 9.06
CA ARG A 237 -9.22 -12.49 10.26
C ARG A 237 -9.21 -11.45 11.36
N LEU A 238 -8.09 -10.72 11.54
CA LEU A 238 -8.03 -9.58 12.47
C LEU A 238 -9.05 -8.49 12.10
N TYR A 239 -9.14 -8.19 10.80
CA TYR A 239 -10.05 -7.15 10.34
C TYR A 239 -11.49 -7.65 10.21
N LEU A 240 -11.74 -8.93 9.97
CA LEU A 240 -13.08 -9.52 10.11
C LEU A 240 -13.60 -9.43 11.54
N ALA A 241 -12.73 -9.53 12.55
CA ALA A 241 -13.13 -9.29 13.93
C ALA A 241 -13.60 -7.85 14.16
N LYS A 242 -12.83 -6.85 13.68
CA LYS A 242 -13.23 -5.43 13.76
C LYS A 242 -14.55 -5.16 13.02
N ILE A 243 -14.71 -5.75 11.84
CA ILE A 243 -15.94 -5.61 11.05
C ILE A 243 -17.13 -6.26 11.77
N ALA A 244 -16.93 -7.43 12.37
CA ALA A 244 -17.97 -8.11 13.15
C ALA A 244 -18.45 -7.20 14.30
N GLU A 245 -17.53 -6.66 15.09
CA GLU A 245 -17.83 -5.74 16.19
C GLU A 245 -18.60 -4.50 15.71
N GLU A 246 -18.18 -3.88 14.61
CA GLU A 246 -18.88 -2.74 13.99
C GLU A 246 -20.30 -3.08 13.54
N LEU A 247 -20.51 -4.31 13.07
CA LEU A 247 -21.82 -4.82 12.66
C LEU A 247 -22.66 -5.36 13.83
N GLY A 248 -22.16 -5.27 15.08
CA GLY A 248 -22.84 -5.76 16.29
C GLY A 248 -22.78 -7.27 16.47
N GLU A 249 -21.79 -7.94 15.85
CA GLU A 249 -21.55 -9.38 15.95
C GLU A 249 -20.34 -9.69 16.84
N ASP A 250 -20.19 -10.95 17.28
CA ASP A 250 -19.05 -11.37 18.10
C ASP A 250 -17.77 -11.56 17.26
N GLY A 251 -16.78 -10.71 17.45
CA GLY A 251 -15.47 -10.79 16.81
C GLY A 251 -14.54 -11.87 17.39
N CYS A 252 -14.83 -12.44 18.56
CA CYS A 252 -13.93 -13.37 19.26
C CYS A 252 -13.58 -14.61 18.44
N VAL A 253 -14.52 -15.12 17.64
CA VAL A 253 -14.29 -16.28 16.75
C VAL A 253 -13.20 -15.97 15.73
N TRP A 254 -13.21 -14.76 15.17
CA TRP A 254 -12.21 -14.33 14.21
C TRP A 254 -10.84 -14.10 14.84
N LEU A 255 -10.80 -13.53 16.05
CA LEU A 255 -9.54 -13.36 16.81
C LEU A 255 -8.91 -14.72 17.14
N ALA A 256 -9.69 -15.71 17.55
CA ALA A 256 -9.18 -17.06 17.79
C ALA A 256 -8.61 -17.70 16.51
N LYS A 257 -9.32 -17.58 15.38
CA LYS A 257 -8.82 -18.04 14.07
C LYS A 257 -7.55 -17.30 13.64
N ALA A 258 -7.46 -15.99 13.86
CA ALA A 258 -6.27 -15.18 13.56
C ALA A 258 -5.08 -15.67 14.40
N ALA A 259 -5.25 -15.84 15.70
CA ALA A 259 -4.20 -16.35 16.59
C ALA A 259 -3.68 -17.73 16.14
N ALA A 260 -4.58 -18.63 15.74
CA ALA A 260 -4.21 -19.95 15.21
C ALA A 260 -3.41 -19.83 13.90
N SER A 261 -3.83 -18.96 12.96
CA SER A 261 -3.08 -18.73 11.71
C SER A 261 -1.67 -18.20 11.97
N ARG A 262 -1.53 -17.24 12.90
CA ARG A 262 -0.24 -16.69 13.28
C ARG A 262 0.67 -17.78 13.87
N ALA A 263 0.16 -18.60 14.78
CA ALA A 263 0.90 -19.71 15.37
C ALA A 263 1.38 -20.68 14.29
N SER A 264 0.48 -21.09 13.38
CA SER A 264 0.82 -22.00 12.27
C SER A 264 1.85 -21.40 11.32
N LEU A 265 1.78 -20.11 11.02
CA LEU A 265 2.74 -19.38 10.18
C LEU A 265 4.15 -19.48 10.77
N PHE A 266 4.31 -19.14 12.05
CA PHE A 266 5.61 -19.20 12.71
C PHE A 266 6.11 -20.65 12.82
N GLN A 267 5.27 -21.59 13.20
CA GLN A 267 5.65 -23.00 13.35
C GLN A 267 6.07 -23.63 12.02
N SER A 268 5.44 -23.25 10.91
CA SER A 268 5.62 -23.95 9.63
C SER A 268 6.53 -23.24 8.65
N CYS A 269 6.56 -21.91 8.64
CA CYS A 269 7.23 -21.13 7.60
C CYS A 269 8.37 -20.25 8.12
N PHE A 270 8.50 -20.05 9.44
CA PHE A 270 9.58 -19.23 10.00
C PHE A 270 10.80 -20.10 10.32
N ASP A 271 11.96 -19.67 9.87
CA ASP A 271 13.25 -20.26 10.19
C ASP A 271 13.94 -19.45 11.28
N GLU A 272 14.15 -20.05 12.45
CA GLU A 272 14.73 -19.40 13.63
C GLU A 272 16.23 -19.05 13.44
N GLU A 273 16.97 -19.76 12.60
CA GLU A 273 18.39 -19.50 12.34
C GLU A 273 18.55 -18.27 11.45
N ASP A 274 17.85 -18.24 10.33
CA ASP A 274 17.88 -17.12 9.41
C ASP A 274 17.01 -15.94 9.90
N HIS A 275 16.05 -16.16 10.80
CA HIS A 275 14.98 -15.21 11.13
C HIS A 275 14.25 -14.75 9.87
N PHE A 276 13.80 -15.70 9.05
CA PHE A 276 13.16 -15.41 7.77
C PHE A 276 11.98 -16.33 7.51
N PHE A 277 11.00 -15.87 6.76
CA PHE A 277 9.87 -16.67 6.32
C PHE A 277 10.16 -17.30 4.95
N TYR A 278 10.14 -18.65 4.90
CA TYR A 278 10.35 -19.42 3.69
C TYR A 278 9.13 -20.25 3.31
N ASP A 279 8.97 -20.49 2.01
CA ASP A 279 8.06 -21.52 1.53
C ASP A 279 8.51 -22.90 2.06
N ARG A 280 7.55 -23.79 2.25
CA ARG A 280 7.82 -25.13 2.72
C ARG A 280 7.18 -26.16 1.80
N ASP A 281 7.95 -27.06 1.24
CA ASP A 281 7.47 -28.12 0.37
C ASP A 281 6.66 -29.19 1.14
N ARG A 282 6.05 -30.10 0.41
CA ARG A 282 5.27 -31.19 0.99
C ARG A 282 6.09 -32.09 1.93
N THR A 283 7.39 -32.27 1.69
CA THR A 283 8.27 -33.08 2.54
C THR A 283 8.66 -32.38 3.84
N GLY A 284 8.30 -31.10 3.98
CA GLY A 284 8.62 -30.29 5.14
C GLY A 284 9.96 -29.56 5.04
N ARG A 285 10.61 -29.52 3.87
CA ARG A 285 11.85 -28.76 3.67
C ARG A 285 11.55 -27.30 3.31
N PHE A 286 12.37 -26.39 3.82
CA PHE A 286 12.35 -25.00 3.42
C PHE A 286 12.90 -24.81 2.00
N VAL A 287 12.17 -24.06 1.18
CA VAL A 287 12.65 -23.53 -0.09
C VAL A 287 13.38 -22.22 0.23
N ARG A 288 14.69 -22.30 0.42
CA ARG A 288 15.53 -21.17 0.88
C ARG A 288 15.75 -20.17 -0.25
N VAL A 289 14.75 -19.32 -0.46
CA VAL A 289 14.78 -18.18 -1.38
C VAL A 289 14.37 -16.95 -0.58
N GLN A 290 15.31 -16.05 -0.34
CA GLN A 290 15.04 -14.78 0.33
C GLN A 290 14.49 -13.80 -0.70
N SER A 291 13.19 -13.56 -0.64
CA SER A 291 12.45 -12.66 -1.54
C SER A 291 11.70 -11.59 -0.75
N ASP A 292 11.09 -10.66 -1.44
CA ASP A 292 10.20 -9.64 -0.86
C ASP A 292 8.90 -10.20 -0.26
N VAL A 293 8.76 -11.53 -0.21
CA VAL A 293 7.75 -12.23 0.61
C VAL A 293 7.80 -11.75 2.07
N LEU A 294 9.01 -11.43 2.57
CA LEU A 294 9.18 -10.86 3.90
C LEU A 294 8.36 -9.57 4.08
N LEU A 295 8.46 -8.64 3.14
CA LEU A 295 7.68 -7.39 3.19
C LEU A 295 6.18 -7.66 3.11
N ARG A 296 5.75 -8.64 2.30
CA ARG A 296 4.34 -9.04 2.22
C ARG A 296 3.82 -9.57 3.56
N VAL A 297 4.60 -10.39 4.26
CA VAL A 297 4.26 -10.90 5.59
C VAL A 297 4.21 -9.78 6.62
N LEU A 298 5.20 -8.89 6.63
CA LEU A 298 5.24 -7.75 7.57
C LEU A 298 4.10 -6.75 7.32
N ALA A 299 3.70 -6.54 6.07
CA ALA A 299 2.53 -5.72 5.72
C ALA A 299 1.19 -6.31 6.20
N CYS A 300 1.19 -7.54 6.68
CA CYS A 300 0.03 -8.20 7.31
C CYS A 300 0.02 -8.08 8.84
N GLU A 301 0.79 -7.14 9.42
CA GLU A 301 0.85 -6.90 10.87
C GLU A 301 1.36 -8.13 11.67
N VAL A 302 2.21 -8.93 11.03
CA VAL A 302 2.83 -10.10 11.66
C VAL A 302 4.02 -9.68 12.52
N GLY A 303 3.96 -10.01 13.80
CA GLY A 303 4.97 -9.64 14.79
C GLY A 303 4.67 -8.30 15.46
N ASP A 304 5.43 -8.02 16.51
CA ASP A 304 5.45 -6.73 17.18
C ASP A 304 6.54 -5.82 16.60
N ARG A 305 6.70 -4.64 17.18
CA ARG A 305 7.70 -3.68 16.73
C ARG A 305 9.13 -4.24 16.87
N GLU A 306 9.44 -4.98 17.93
CA GLU A 306 10.78 -5.53 18.15
C GLU A 306 11.11 -6.55 17.06
N PHE A 307 10.16 -7.41 16.73
CA PHE A 307 10.28 -8.34 15.60
C PHE A 307 10.49 -7.59 14.27
N PHE A 308 9.69 -6.56 14.00
CA PHE A 308 9.84 -5.73 12.79
C PHE A 308 11.23 -5.07 12.73
N ASP A 309 11.74 -4.55 13.85
CA ASP A 309 13.04 -3.91 13.94
C ASP A 309 14.19 -4.88 13.61
N VAL A 310 14.08 -6.13 14.03
CA VAL A 310 15.03 -7.19 13.65
C VAL A 310 14.98 -7.45 12.14
N MET A 311 13.77 -7.59 11.56
CA MET A 311 13.60 -7.80 10.11
C MET A 311 14.11 -6.61 9.31
N LEU A 312 13.87 -5.40 9.81
CA LEU A 312 14.33 -4.16 9.19
C LEU A 312 15.87 -4.11 9.11
N ARG A 313 16.57 -4.39 10.22
CA ARG A 313 18.05 -4.40 10.26
C ARG A 313 18.64 -5.53 9.42
N ARG A 314 18.16 -6.76 9.61
CA ARG A 314 18.75 -7.94 8.95
C ARG A 314 18.49 -7.95 7.44
N TYR A 315 17.37 -7.41 6.98
CA TYR A 315 16.87 -7.60 5.63
C TYR A 315 16.49 -6.32 4.90
N LEU A 316 15.47 -5.59 5.37
CA LEU A 316 14.87 -4.52 4.58
C LEU A 316 15.79 -3.30 4.44
N LEU A 317 16.61 -2.96 5.44
CA LEU A 317 17.62 -1.90 5.37
C LEU A 317 19.04 -2.44 5.18
N ASN A 318 19.20 -3.71 4.84
CA ASN A 318 20.51 -4.30 4.57
C ASN A 318 20.86 -4.18 3.08
N THR A 319 21.99 -3.53 2.77
CA THR A 319 22.43 -3.26 1.40
C THR A 319 22.94 -4.49 0.65
N ARG A 320 23.15 -5.62 1.31
CA ARG A 320 23.40 -6.92 0.66
C ARG A 320 22.12 -7.69 0.35
N LYS A 321 20.99 -7.31 0.98
CA LYS A 321 19.72 -8.03 0.89
C LYS A 321 18.75 -7.30 -0.04
N PHE A 322 17.96 -6.38 0.50
CA PHE A 322 16.85 -5.77 -0.26
C PHE A 322 17.01 -4.26 -0.47
N PHE A 323 17.94 -3.62 0.27
CA PHE A 323 18.09 -2.16 0.26
C PHE A 323 19.03 -1.71 -0.85
N ALA A 324 18.55 -1.76 -2.09
CA ALA A 324 19.23 -1.19 -3.26
C ALA A 324 19.04 0.34 -3.29
N LYS A 325 19.62 1.01 -4.30
CA LYS A 325 19.40 2.43 -4.54
C LYS A 325 17.91 2.77 -4.69
N TYR A 326 17.16 1.94 -5.40
CA TYR A 326 15.71 2.01 -5.52
C TYR A 326 15.10 0.76 -4.86
N PRO A 327 14.90 0.77 -3.52
CA PRO A 327 14.42 -0.38 -2.78
C PRO A 327 12.92 -0.62 -3.02
N PHE A 328 12.39 -1.80 -2.75
CA PHE A 328 13.10 -3.02 -2.34
C PHE A 328 13.24 -3.94 -3.53
N THR A 329 14.36 -4.65 -3.62
CA THR A 329 14.50 -5.70 -4.63
C THR A 329 13.54 -6.87 -4.34
N SER A 330 13.02 -7.51 -5.37
CA SER A 330 12.10 -8.65 -5.22
C SER A 330 12.79 -9.94 -4.80
N LEU A 331 14.12 -10.01 -4.96
CA LEU A 331 14.99 -11.08 -4.50
C LEU A 331 16.19 -10.47 -3.78
N ALA A 332 16.73 -11.14 -2.75
CA ALA A 332 17.92 -10.67 -2.06
C ALA A 332 19.11 -10.57 -3.04
N MET A 333 19.86 -9.45 -2.99
CA MET A 333 20.94 -9.16 -3.93
C MET A 333 22.12 -10.12 -3.83
N ASP A 334 22.26 -10.84 -2.72
CA ASP A 334 23.26 -11.90 -2.53
C ASP A 334 22.76 -13.30 -2.89
N ASP A 335 21.53 -13.44 -3.39
CA ASP A 335 21.05 -14.72 -3.93
C ASP A 335 21.70 -14.96 -5.31
N PRO A 336 22.26 -16.15 -5.57
CA PRO A 336 22.90 -16.46 -6.86
C PRO A 336 21.95 -16.42 -8.06
N ARG A 337 20.64 -16.41 -7.82
CA ARG A 337 19.60 -16.29 -8.86
C ARG A 337 19.18 -14.85 -9.12
N PHE A 338 19.78 -13.89 -8.43
CA PHE A 338 19.43 -12.47 -8.57
C PHE A 338 19.64 -11.98 -10.00
N ASP A 339 18.55 -11.58 -10.65
CA ASP A 339 18.53 -11.00 -12.00
C ASP A 339 17.56 -9.82 -12.08
N PRO A 340 18.05 -8.58 -11.90
CA PRO A 340 17.21 -7.38 -11.97
C PRO A 340 16.93 -6.89 -13.38
N PHE A 341 17.49 -7.54 -14.41
CA PHE A 341 17.44 -7.11 -15.81
C PHE A 341 16.47 -7.91 -16.67
N SER A 342 15.68 -8.79 -16.06
CA SER A 342 14.70 -9.59 -16.80
C SER A 342 13.72 -8.71 -17.59
N SER A 343 13.46 -9.06 -18.82
CA SER A 343 12.52 -8.37 -19.72
C SER A 343 11.04 -8.68 -19.42
N TYR A 344 10.77 -9.52 -18.45
CA TYR A 344 9.43 -9.89 -17.98
C TYR A 344 9.36 -9.81 -16.46
N ASN A 345 8.16 -9.95 -15.90
CA ASN A 345 7.98 -9.92 -14.45
C ASN A 345 8.42 -11.25 -13.81
N SER A 346 9.73 -11.39 -13.59
CA SER A 346 10.35 -12.61 -13.06
C SER A 346 10.37 -12.67 -11.53
N TRP A 347 10.11 -11.57 -10.84
CA TRP A 347 10.37 -11.43 -9.40
C TRP A 347 11.79 -11.87 -8.98
N GLY A 348 12.73 -11.72 -9.90
CA GLY A 348 14.12 -12.16 -9.75
C GLY A 348 15.09 -11.08 -9.26
N GLY A 349 14.61 -9.85 -8.99
CA GLY A 349 15.49 -8.80 -8.53
C GLY A 349 14.98 -7.37 -8.73
N ALA A 350 14.21 -7.10 -9.78
CA ALA A 350 13.63 -5.77 -10.01
C ALA A 350 12.74 -5.34 -8.83
N SER A 351 12.72 -4.04 -8.51
CA SER A 351 11.79 -3.49 -7.50
C SER A 351 10.39 -3.43 -8.10
N ASN A 352 9.43 -4.11 -7.46
CA ASN A 352 8.07 -4.29 -7.98
C ASN A 352 7.06 -3.41 -7.24
N PHE A 353 6.19 -2.72 -8.00
CA PHE A 353 5.21 -1.81 -7.41
C PHE A 353 4.17 -2.52 -6.55
N LEU A 354 3.87 -3.79 -6.78
CA LEU A 354 2.99 -4.55 -5.88
C LEU A 354 3.59 -4.73 -4.48
N SER A 355 4.91 -4.76 -4.34
CA SER A 355 5.57 -4.76 -3.04
C SER A 355 5.71 -3.35 -2.49
N LEU A 356 6.02 -2.36 -3.33
CA LEU A 356 6.20 -0.97 -2.91
C LEU A 356 4.92 -0.35 -2.33
N ILE A 357 3.75 -0.61 -2.91
CA ILE A 357 2.48 -0.10 -2.37
C ILE A 357 2.10 -0.69 -1.01
N ARG A 358 2.74 -1.80 -0.59
CA ARG A 358 2.55 -2.42 0.74
C ARG A 358 3.50 -1.86 1.79
N ALA A 359 4.64 -1.30 1.38
CA ALA A 359 5.66 -0.79 2.28
C ALA A 359 5.15 0.26 3.28
N PRO A 360 4.34 1.27 2.89
CA PRO A 360 3.84 2.25 3.83
C PRO A 360 3.13 1.63 5.04
N HIS A 361 2.22 0.69 4.81
CA HIS A 361 1.50 0.05 5.91
C HIS A 361 2.43 -0.72 6.85
N ALA A 362 3.39 -1.49 6.30
CA ALA A 362 4.35 -2.25 7.10
C ALA A 362 5.17 -1.34 8.04
N PHE A 363 5.65 -0.22 7.53
CA PHE A 363 6.49 0.71 8.30
C PHE A 363 5.67 1.56 9.28
N GLU A 364 4.57 2.14 8.84
CA GLU A 364 3.74 3.04 9.64
C GLU A 364 3.04 2.32 10.79
N HIS A 365 2.63 1.06 10.59
CA HIS A 365 2.08 0.20 11.65
C HIS A 365 3.05 0.05 12.84
N HIS A 366 4.34 0.00 12.55
CA HIS A 366 5.39 -0.11 13.58
C HIS A 366 6.01 1.23 13.98
N GLY A 367 5.52 2.36 13.47
CA GLY A 367 6.00 3.71 13.79
C GLY A 367 7.34 4.08 13.12
N ARG A 368 7.75 3.36 12.07
CA ARG A 368 9.02 3.56 11.34
C ARG A 368 8.88 4.57 10.21
N TYR A 369 8.48 5.80 10.55
CA TYR A 369 8.16 6.87 9.59
C TYR A 369 9.41 7.39 8.87
N VAL A 370 10.53 7.57 9.57
CA VAL A 370 11.79 8.08 8.99
C VAL A 370 12.35 7.08 8.00
N GLU A 371 12.41 5.81 8.38
CA GLU A 371 12.92 4.74 7.54
C GLU A 371 12.09 4.56 6.26
N LEU A 372 10.78 4.78 6.36
CA LEU A 372 9.90 4.79 5.19
C LEU A 372 10.26 5.93 4.21
N THR A 373 10.71 7.10 4.70
CA THR A 373 11.13 8.18 3.79
C THR A 373 12.31 7.78 2.91
N TRP A 374 13.19 6.90 3.39
CA TRP A 374 14.32 6.40 2.61
C TRP A 374 13.92 5.42 1.51
N VAL A 375 12.71 4.90 1.57
CA VAL A 375 12.07 4.13 0.49
C VAL A 375 11.33 5.09 -0.45
N ILE A 376 10.50 5.97 0.10
CA ILE A 376 9.65 6.89 -0.69
C ILE A 376 10.49 7.82 -1.56
N GLN A 377 11.55 8.44 -1.02
CA GLN A 377 12.34 9.44 -1.73
C GLN A 377 12.96 8.92 -3.03
N PRO A 378 13.75 7.82 -3.04
CA PRO A 378 14.33 7.32 -4.28
C PRO A 378 13.27 6.81 -5.26
N ILE A 379 12.23 6.14 -4.78
CA ILE A 379 11.16 5.63 -5.63
C ILE A 379 10.39 6.79 -6.28
N LEU A 380 10.10 7.85 -5.52
CA LEU A 380 9.45 9.06 -6.06
C LEU A 380 10.36 9.75 -7.10
N GLY A 381 11.68 9.77 -6.86
CA GLY A 381 12.66 10.24 -7.84
C GLY A 381 12.61 9.44 -9.14
N ALA A 382 12.52 8.11 -9.07
CA ALA A 382 12.33 7.25 -10.23
C ALA A 382 10.99 7.50 -10.92
N LEU A 383 9.89 7.51 -10.15
CA LEU A 383 8.53 7.76 -10.66
C LEU A 383 8.42 9.11 -11.39
N SER A 384 9.12 10.16 -10.90
CA SER A 384 9.12 11.48 -11.54
C SER A 384 9.72 11.50 -12.95
N ARG A 385 10.38 10.41 -13.37
CA ARG A 385 10.96 10.24 -14.71
C ARG A 385 10.17 9.30 -15.61
N MET A 386 9.17 8.62 -15.05
CA MET A 386 8.37 7.64 -15.80
C MET A 386 7.48 8.30 -16.83
N SER A 387 7.24 7.57 -17.91
CA SER A 387 6.30 7.93 -18.95
C SER A 387 5.28 6.82 -19.23
N ARG A 388 5.65 5.58 -18.99
CA ARG A 388 4.80 4.39 -19.24
C ARG A 388 4.09 3.90 -18.00
N PHE A 389 4.69 4.05 -16.80
CA PHE A 389 4.25 3.46 -15.53
C PHE A 389 4.20 1.92 -15.62
N GLY A 390 5.39 1.33 -15.72
CA GLY A 390 5.59 -0.12 -15.76
C GLY A 390 5.36 -0.78 -14.39
N GLN A 391 5.34 -2.11 -14.36
CA GLN A 391 5.10 -2.89 -13.14
C GLN A 391 6.29 -2.89 -12.18
N CYS A 392 7.49 -2.72 -12.68
CA CYS A 392 8.71 -2.74 -11.89
C CYS A 392 9.70 -1.70 -12.38
N LEU A 393 10.77 -1.52 -11.63
CA LEU A 393 11.88 -0.66 -11.99
C LEU A 393 13.23 -1.30 -11.66
N SER A 394 14.26 -0.87 -12.38
CA SER A 394 15.63 -1.27 -12.10
C SER A 394 16.04 -0.78 -10.71
N PRO A 395 16.51 -1.67 -9.81
CA PRO A 395 16.95 -1.26 -8.47
C PRO A 395 18.21 -0.40 -8.49
N TRP A 396 18.93 -0.33 -9.64
CA TRP A 396 20.17 0.42 -9.82
C TRP A 396 19.97 1.77 -10.47
N THR A 397 19.17 1.82 -11.56
CA THR A 397 18.98 3.02 -12.38
C THR A 397 17.64 3.71 -12.16
N GLY A 398 16.64 3.00 -11.59
CA GLY A 398 15.27 3.49 -11.48
C GLY A 398 14.55 3.58 -12.83
N GLU A 399 15.09 2.95 -13.90
CA GLU A 399 14.39 2.84 -15.18
C GLU A 399 13.20 1.91 -15.07
N GLU A 400 12.08 2.33 -15.67
CA GLU A 400 10.86 1.54 -15.68
C GLU A 400 10.99 0.30 -16.57
N GLY A 401 10.56 -0.85 -16.03
CA GLY A 401 10.53 -2.13 -16.72
C GLY A 401 9.12 -2.66 -16.87
N TYR A 402 9.00 -3.67 -17.68
CA TYR A 402 7.83 -4.50 -17.98
C TYR A 402 6.46 -3.81 -17.91
N THR A 403 5.70 -3.93 -19.01
CA THR A 403 4.37 -3.36 -19.23
C THR A 403 4.29 -1.82 -19.18
N GLU A 404 3.10 -1.27 -19.23
CA GLU A 404 2.81 0.16 -19.21
C GLU A 404 1.40 0.40 -18.65
N THR A 405 1.11 1.64 -18.27
CA THR A 405 -0.22 2.03 -17.74
C THR A 405 -0.69 1.08 -16.64
N TYR A 406 0.24 0.74 -15.73
CA TYR A 406 0.01 -0.19 -14.64
C TYR A 406 -0.55 0.56 -13.41
N SER A 407 -1.82 0.36 -13.09
CA SER A 407 -2.52 1.15 -12.06
C SER A 407 -1.86 1.11 -10.68
N PRO A 408 -1.24 0.00 -10.21
CA PRO A 408 -0.50 0.02 -8.94
C PRO A 408 0.71 0.96 -8.93
N ALA A 409 1.44 1.10 -10.05
CA ALA A 409 2.54 2.06 -10.14
C ALA A 409 2.06 3.51 -10.12
N ILE A 410 0.95 3.77 -10.80
CA ILE A 410 0.29 5.09 -10.83
C ILE A 410 -0.18 5.46 -9.43
N LEU A 411 -0.88 4.55 -8.75
CA LEU A 411 -1.35 4.77 -7.38
C LEU A 411 -0.20 4.91 -6.37
N CYS A 412 0.92 4.21 -6.58
CA CYS A 412 2.12 4.38 -5.79
C CYS A 412 2.66 5.81 -5.88
N LEU A 413 2.67 6.43 -7.07
CA LEU A 413 3.06 7.84 -7.21
C LEU A 413 2.13 8.76 -6.41
N LEU A 414 0.81 8.60 -6.56
CA LEU A 414 -0.16 9.45 -5.86
C LEU A 414 -0.04 9.29 -4.34
N ASP A 415 0.08 8.05 -3.85
CA ASP A 415 0.25 7.74 -2.42
C ASP A 415 1.55 8.31 -1.86
N TYR A 416 2.66 8.17 -2.58
CA TYR A 416 3.96 8.63 -2.11
C TYR A 416 4.09 10.14 -2.09
N VAL A 417 3.49 10.86 -3.05
CA VAL A 417 3.37 12.32 -2.99
C VAL A 417 2.56 12.75 -1.78
N GLU A 418 1.40 12.13 -1.57
CA GLU A 418 0.51 12.44 -0.45
C GLU A 418 1.18 12.18 0.92
N ARG A 419 1.93 11.07 1.05
CA ARG A 419 2.65 10.72 2.29
C ARG A 419 3.85 11.61 2.57
N LEU A 420 4.51 12.09 1.53
CA LEU A 420 5.75 12.87 1.68
C LEU A 420 5.48 14.35 1.88
N CYS A 421 4.58 14.93 1.08
CA CYS A 421 4.35 16.38 1.05
C CYS A 421 2.87 16.74 0.86
N GLY A 422 1.97 15.86 1.28
CA GLY A 422 0.53 16.05 1.13
C GLY A 422 -0.27 15.94 2.41
N ILE A 423 -1.56 15.79 2.22
CA ILE A 423 -2.59 15.68 3.25
C ILE A 423 -3.21 14.29 3.15
N LEU A 424 -2.86 13.41 4.07
CA LEU A 424 -3.27 12.01 4.06
C LEU A 424 -4.40 11.76 5.08
N PRO A 425 -5.63 11.47 4.65
CA PRO A 425 -6.64 10.92 5.55
C PRO A 425 -6.33 9.44 5.82
N VAL A 426 -6.27 9.07 7.09
CA VAL A 426 -6.03 7.68 7.52
C VAL A 426 -7.26 7.09 8.19
N ALA A 427 -7.36 5.77 8.19
CA ALA A 427 -8.36 5.08 8.98
C ALA A 427 -8.22 5.43 10.47
N GLY A 428 -9.32 5.43 11.22
CA GLY A 428 -9.32 5.93 12.61
C GLY A 428 -9.53 7.43 12.76
N GLY A 429 -9.77 8.15 11.65
CA GLY A 429 -10.23 9.55 11.67
C GLY A 429 -9.14 10.60 11.88
N GLU A 430 -7.87 10.27 11.65
CA GLU A 430 -6.77 11.23 11.67
C GLU A 430 -6.53 11.84 10.27
N LEU A 431 -6.02 13.07 10.23
CA LEU A 431 -5.43 13.72 9.07
C LEU A 431 -3.95 13.96 9.31
N TRP A 432 -3.12 13.52 8.37
CA TRP A 432 -1.68 13.67 8.43
C TRP A 432 -1.20 14.71 7.43
N PHE A 433 -0.56 15.76 7.93
CA PHE A 433 0.05 16.84 7.14
C PHE A 433 1.55 16.68 7.23
N THR A 434 2.20 16.31 6.13
CA THR A 434 3.64 16.01 6.15
C THR A 434 4.44 17.13 5.53
N GLY A 435 5.29 17.78 6.34
CA GLY A 435 6.18 18.85 5.93
C GLY A 435 7.55 18.35 5.46
N LEU A 436 7.56 17.59 4.34
CA LEU A 436 8.76 17.15 3.65
C LEU A 436 8.72 17.57 2.18
N LEU A 437 9.85 17.50 1.51
CA LEU A 437 9.98 17.79 0.07
C LEU A 437 10.68 16.63 -0.64
N PRO A 438 10.30 16.34 -1.90
CA PRO A 438 11.10 15.50 -2.77
C PRO A 438 12.49 16.14 -2.97
N TYR A 439 13.55 15.36 -2.79
CA TYR A 439 14.91 15.81 -3.07
C TYR A 439 15.59 14.84 -4.07
N PRO A 440 16.57 15.33 -4.87
CA PRO A 440 17.23 14.47 -5.82
C PRO A 440 18.15 13.48 -5.10
N MET A 441 18.05 12.22 -5.49
CA MET A 441 19.01 11.18 -5.08
C MET A 441 20.29 11.26 -5.93
N ASP A 442 20.18 11.77 -7.16
CA ASP A 442 21.25 11.98 -8.12
C ASP A 442 21.14 13.33 -8.80
N ASN A 443 22.23 13.72 -9.49
CA ASN A 443 22.24 14.89 -10.34
C ASN A 443 21.27 14.74 -11.50
N GLY A 444 20.20 15.50 -11.52
CA GLY A 444 19.21 15.56 -12.60
C GLY A 444 17.83 14.96 -12.31
N GLU A 445 17.61 14.41 -11.12
CA GLU A 445 16.26 14.07 -10.67
C GLU A 445 15.47 15.32 -10.25
N ALA A 446 14.16 15.25 -10.41
CA ALA A 446 13.29 16.35 -10.04
C ALA A 446 13.25 16.53 -8.52
N ALA A 447 13.94 17.56 -8.03
CA ALA A 447 13.78 18.07 -6.68
C ALA A 447 12.75 19.19 -6.69
N ALA A 448 11.95 19.29 -5.64
CA ALA A 448 11.12 20.46 -5.41
C ALA A 448 11.67 21.28 -4.24
N GLU A 449 11.75 22.59 -4.41
CA GLU A 449 12.09 23.51 -3.32
C GLU A 449 10.84 23.95 -2.54
N GLU A 450 9.69 23.77 -3.17
CA GLU A 450 8.37 23.95 -2.57
C GLU A 450 7.35 23.05 -3.24
N THR A 451 6.33 22.66 -2.47
CA THR A 451 5.16 21.92 -2.94
C THR A 451 3.91 22.49 -2.31
N GLU A 452 2.82 22.45 -3.06
CA GLU A 452 1.49 22.79 -2.56
C GLU A 452 0.55 21.59 -2.82
N TYR A 453 -0.22 21.24 -1.82
CA TYR A 453 -1.20 20.15 -1.89
C TYR A 453 -2.53 20.61 -1.31
N ALA A 454 -3.63 20.33 -2.00
CA ALA A 454 -4.97 20.60 -1.49
C ALA A 454 -5.79 19.31 -1.38
N ARG A 455 -6.72 19.30 -0.44
CA ARG A 455 -7.71 18.23 -0.25
C ARG A 455 -8.93 18.76 0.49
N THR A 456 -10.10 18.22 0.15
CA THR A 456 -11.34 18.46 0.90
C THR A 456 -11.61 17.25 1.80
N VAL A 457 -11.87 17.50 3.09
CA VAL A 457 -12.25 16.48 4.06
C VAL A 457 -13.43 17.00 4.88
N ASP A 458 -14.52 16.26 4.92
CA ASP A 458 -15.74 16.59 5.66
C ASP A 458 -16.25 18.02 5.41
N GLY A 459 -16.19 18.46 4.13
CA GLY A 459 -16.62 19.79 3.70
C GLY A 459 -15.65 20.93 3.99
N HIS A 460 -14.48 20.64 4.58
CA HIS A 460 -13.42 21.62 4.79
C HIS A 460 -12.34 21.49 3.73
N ALA A 461 -11.99 22.59 3.08
CA ALA A 461 -10.86 22.66 2.17
C ALA A 461 -9.56 22.87 2.97
N TYR A 462 -8.64 21.95 2.87
CA TYR A 462 -7.29 22.07 3.44
C TYR A 462 -6.28 22.28 2.32
N GLU A 463 -5.30 23.16 2.57
CA GLU A 463 -4.18 23.43 1.68
C GLU A 463 -2.90 23.34 2.51
N LEU A 464 -1.89 22.63 2.01
CA LEU A 464 -0.58 22.48 2.62
C LEU A 464 0.47 23.06 1.68
N LEU A 465 1.14 24.14 2.09
CA LEU A 465 2.34 24.66 1.45
C LEU A 465 3.55 24.18 2.23
N THR A 466 4.49 23.52 1.58
CA THR A 466 5.75 23.07 2.18
C THR A 466 6.93 23.71 1.48
N THR A 467 7.84 24.29 2.26
CA THR A 467 9.12 24.86 1.83
C THR A 467 10.25 24.18 2.60
N ARG A 468 11.52 24.48 2.28
CA ARG A 468 12.68 23.96 3.03
C ARG A 468 12.76 24.45 4.49
N GLU A 469 12.03 25.50 4.84
CA GLU A 469 12.06 26.07 6.18
C GLU A 469 10.88 25.61 7.02
N ARG A 470 9.69 25.64 6.43
CA ARG A 470 8.43 25.38 7.14
C ARG A 470 7.34 24.85 6.22
N ALA A 471 6.32 24.31 6.86
CA ALA A 471 5.04 23.99 6.26
C ALA A 471 3.94 24.87 6.86
N VAL A 472 2.96 25.28 6.02
CA VAL A 472 1.81 26.08 6.40
C VAL A 472 0.54 25.35 5.96
N ILE A 473 -0.40 25.18 6.87
CA ILE A 473 -1.72 24.63 6.59
C ILE A 473 -2.72 25.77 6.57
N CYS A 474 -3.44 25.92 5.45
CA CYS A 474 -4.63 26.74 5.38
C CYS A 474 -5.88 25.87 5.48
N ARG A 475 -6.92 26.36 6.14
CA ARG A 475 -8.22 25.73 6.23
C ARG A 475 -9.28 26.74 5.74
N ASN A 476 -10.04 26.35 4.72
CA ASN A 476 -11.02 27.21 4.07
C ASN A 476 -10.45 28.58 3.62
N GLY A 477 -9.18 28.56 3.17
CA GLY A 477 -8.49 29.73 2.65
C GLY A 477 -7.75 30.59 3.68
N GLU A 478 -7.87 30.32 4.98
CA GLU A 478 -7.19 31.03 6.05
C GLU A 478 -6.06 30.21 6.66
N GLU A 479 -4.93 30.87 7.01
CA GLU A 479 -3.83 30.19 7.71
C GLU A 479 -4.33 29.67 9.05
N TYR A 480 -4.16 28.38 9.25
CA TYR A 480 -4.70 27.64 10.39
C TYR A 480 -3.60 27.14 11.33
N LEU A 481 -2.49 26.64 10.76
CA LEU A 481 -1.39 26.05 11.49
C LEU A 481 -0.11 26.16 10.68
N SER A 482 1.03 26.41 11.33
CA SER A 482 2.34 26.30 10.68
C SER A 482 3.37 25.61 11.59
N PHE A 483 4.33 24.90 10.97
CA PHE A 483 5.31 24.08 11.65
C PHE A 483 6.62 23.94 10.85
N PRO A 484 7.75 23.59 11.50
CA PRO A 484 9.02 23.44 10.82
C PRO A 484 9.04 22.29 9.81
N PHE A 485 9.87 22.41 8.78
CA PHE A 485 10.21 21.30 7.89
C PHE A 485 10.74 20.09 8.67
N GLY A 486 10.48 18.88 8.21
CA GLY A 486 10.92 17.64 8.86
C GLY A 486 9.98 17.08 9.92
N VAL A 487 8.75 17.58 9.97
CA VAL A 487 7.71 17.18 10.92
C VAL A 487 6.44 16.76 10.18
N ARG A 488 5.73 15.81 10.74
CA ARG A 488 4.33 15.50 10.37
C ARG A 488 3.42 15.97 11.49
N VAL A 489 2.45 16.80 11.16
CA VAL A 489 1.37 17.20 12.05
C VAL A 489 0.19 16.24 11.87
N VAL A 490 -0.40 15.81 12.97
CA VAL A 490 -1.58 14.96 13.00
C VAL A 490 -2.72 15.70 13.67
N THR A 491 -3.85 15.79 12.98
CA THR A 491 -5.11 16.34 13.53
C THR A 491 -6.21 15.28 13.46
N ASP A 492 -7.31 15.51 14.14
CA ASP A 492 -8.55 14.81 13.82
C ASP A 492 -9.19 15.41 12.54
N ARG A 493 -10.28 14.79 12.07
CA ARG A 493 -11.00 15.24 10.87
C ARG A 493 -11.63 16.65 11.03
N ALA A 494 -11.89 17.07 12.27
CA ALA A 494 -12.36 18.42 12.58
C ALA A 494 -11.23 19.48 12.60
N GLY A 495 -9.98 19.02 12.44
CA GLY A 495 -8.79 19.87 12.41
C GLY A 495 -8.16 20.10 13.78
N ARG A 496 -8.62 19.47 14.88
CA ARG A 496 -7.97 19.66 16.18
C ARG A 496 -6.61 18.99 16.20
N LEU A 497 -5.57 19.69 16.63
CA LEU A 497 -4.22 19.19 16.76
C LEU A 497 -4.19 18.04 17.77
N LEU A 498 -3.67 16.89 17.38
CA LEU A 498 -3.53 15.69 18.21
C LEU A 498 -2.07 15.45 18.62
N LYS A 499 -1.19 15.40 17.63
CA LYS A 499 0.22 15.05 17.86
C LYS A 499 1.14 15.54 16.73
N LEU A 500 2.44 15.55 17.02
CA LEU A 500 3.52 15.72 16.06
C LEU A 500 4.32 14.43 15.94
N ILE A 501 4.89 14.17 14.76
CA ILE A 501 5.78 13.06 14.49
C ILE A 501 7.05 13.60 13.84
N GLY A 502 8.22 13.22 14.39
CA GLY A 502 9.51 13.55 13.81
C GLY A 502 9.78 12.73 12.55
N MET A 503 9.93 13.40 11.42
CA MET A 503 10.12 12.80 10.09
C MET A 503 11.57 12.87 9.60
N SER A 504 12.50 13.33 10.44
CA SER A 504 13.92 13.47 10.13
C SER A 504 14.76 12.58 11.04
N SER A 505 15.88 12.05 10.53
CA SER A 505 16.87 11.34 11.37
C SER A 505 17.60 12.28 12.36
N ARG A 506 17.44 13.59 12.20
CA ARG A 506 17.96 14.59 13.12
C ARG A 506 16.83 15.12 14.00
N THR A 507 17.15 15.53 15.23
CA THR A 507 16.20 16.24 16.07
C THR A 507 15.81 17.56 15.40
N ILE A 508 14.51 17.83 15.32
CA ILE A 508 13.96 19.09 14.84
C ILE A 508 13.54 19.90 16.07
N GLU A 509 14.18 21.05 16.24
CA GLU A 509 13.81 22.05 17.25
C GLU A 509 13.07 23.19 16.59
N GLY A 510 11.98 23.63 17.19
CA GLY A 510 11.17 24.70 16.62
C GLY A 510 9.90 24.96 17.39
N SER A 511 8.94 25.53 16.69
CA SER A 511 7.62 25.79 17.27
C SER A 511 6.53 25.55 16.23
N ILE A 512 5.38 25.09 16.72
CA ILE A 512 4.14 25.06 15.96
C ILE A 512 3.32 26.32 16.31
N TRP A 513 2.79 26.97 15.29
CA TRP A 513 1.79 28.03 15.46
C TRP A 513 0.41 27.41 15.32
N TYR A 514 -0.40 27.44 16.38
CA TYR A 514 -1.73 26.84 16.41
C TYR A 514 -2.66 27.67 17.31
N GLU A 515 -3.86 28.03 16.83
CA GLU A 515 -4.85 28.82 17.56
C GLU A 515 -4.30 30.13 18.17
N GLY A 516 -3.46 30.84 17.39
CA GLY A 516 -2.88 32.11 17.82
C GLY A 516 -1.76 31.97 18.87
N LYS A 517 -1.28 30.75 19.12
CA LYS A 517 -0.21 30.48 20.09
C LYS A 517 0.98 29.82 19.43
N GLN A 518 2.15 30.20 19.88
CA GLN A 518 3.41 29.56 19.51
C GLN A 518 3.80 28.54 20.58
N ILE A 519 3.92 27.28 20.20
CA ILE A 519 4.21 26.15 21.10
C ILE A 519 5.55 25.58 20.69
N ALA A 520 6.57 25.77 21.54
CA ALA A 520 7.91 25.26 21.30
C ALA A 520 7.96 23.72 21.51
N PHE A 521 8.79 23.06 20.71
CA PHE A 521 9.06 21.63 20.85
C PHE A 521 10.45 21.26 20.34
N ALA A 522 10.92 20.08 20.75
CA ALA A 522 12.00 19.35 20.13
C ALA A 522 11.50 17.93 19.87
N VAL A 523 11.63 17.43 18.65
CA VAL A 523 11.17 16.09 18.27
C VAL A 523 12.28 15.33 17.54
N LYS A 524 12.55 14.10 17.99
CA LYS A 524 13.52 13.19 17.36
C LYS A 524 12.86 12.41 16.24
N GLY A 525 13.68 11.76 15.39
CA GLY A 525 13.15 10.86 14.36
C GLY A 525 12.32 9.72 14.94
N ASN A 526 11.12 9.50 14.37
CA ASN A 526 10.10 8.56 14.82
C ASN A 526 9.48 8.87 16.21
N GLU A 527 9.93 9.91 16.90
CA GLU A 527 9.30 10.33 18.15
C GLU A 527 7.92 10.92 17.86
N GLN A 528 6.97 10.61 18.73
CA GLN A 528 5.62 11.18 18.72
C GLN A 528 5.40 12.04 19.95
N LEU A 529 4.97 13.29 19.74
CA LEU A 529 4.64 14.25 20.79
C LEU A 529 3.13 14.52 20.75
N ALA A 530 2.40 14.15 21.81
CA ALA A 530 0.99 14.50 21.96
C ALA A 530 0.83 15.97 22.34
N TYR A 531 -0.20 16.62 21.76
CA TYR A 531 -0.60 17.97 22.16
C TYR A 531 -1.61 17.91 23.31
N ASN A 532 -1.26 18.51 24.44
CA ASN A 532 -2.09 18.57 25.63
C ASN A 532 -2.06 19.96 26.25
N ASN A 533 -3.20 20.66 26.27
CA ASN A 533 -3.37 21.94 26.98
C ASN A 533 -2.29 23.01 26.70
N GLY A 534 -1.84 23.13 25.45
CA GLY A 534 -0.85 24.13 25.06
C GLY A 534 0.61 23.69 25.18
N ALA A 535 0.87 22.41 25.44
CA ALA A 535 2.21 21.85 25.52
C ALA A 535 2.33 20.56 24.69
N MET A 536 3.55 20.24 24.25
CA MET A 536 3.91 18.97 23.60
C MET A 536 4.53 18.03 24.62
N THR A 537 4.05 16.78 24.67
CA THR A 537 4.53 15.75 25.57
C THR A 537 4.89 14.49 24.80
N SER A 538 6.10 13.96 24.99
CA SER A 538 6.53 12.72 24.35
C SER A 538 5.68 11.55 24.81
N ILE A 539 5.12 10.81 23.84
CA ILE A 539 4.31 9.61 24.08
C ILE A 539 4.96 8.35 23.49
N SER A 540 5.91 8.51 22.59
CA SER A 540 6.69 7.41 22.02
C SER A 540 8.01 7.95 21.49
N ASP A 541 9.12 7.32 21.83
CA ASP A 541 10.47 7.57 21.29
C ASP A 541 11.12 6.22 21.02
N ILE A 542 11.17 5.82 19.76
CA ILE A 542 11.69 4.51 19.32
C ILE A 542 13.04 4.62 18.59
N GLY A 543 13.53 5.85 18.42
CA GLY A 543 14.74 6.13 17.69
C GLY A 543 14.67 5.76 16.21
N VAL A 544 15.79 5.87 15.51
CA VAL A 544 15.91 5.60 14.07
C VAL A 544 16.87 4.43 13.84
N ILE A 545 16.50 3.52 12.93
CA ILE A 545 17.35 2.40 12.48
C ILE A 545 17.98 2.80 11.17
N VAL A 546 19.31 2.93 11.16
CA VAL A 546 20.06 3.26 9.94
C VAL A 546 20.34 2.03 9.10
N PRO A 547 20.48 2.17 7.75
CA PRO A 547 20.87 1.07 6.88
C PRO A 547 22.21 0.47 7.28
N GLU A 548 22.31 -0.86 7.18
CA GLU A 548 23.56 -1.59 7.40
C GLU A 548 24.31 -1.78 6.08
N TYR A 549 25.61 -1.46 6.10
CA TYR A 549 26.54 -1.61 4.99
C TYR A 549 27.46 -2.81 5.30
N CYS A 550 27.00 -4.03 5.03
CA CYS A 550 27.73 -5.26 5.31
C CYS A 550 28.43 -5.81 4.07
#